data_17686d88d3aa300d48eb7a2f0b503f55
#
_entry.id   17686d88d3aa300d48eb7a2f0b503f55
#
_cell.length_a   1.000
_cell.length_b   1.000
_cell.length_c   1.000
_cell.angle_alpha   90.00
_cell.angle_beta   90.00
_cell.angle_gamma   90.00
#
_symmetry.space_group_name_H-M   'P 1'
#
loop_
_entity.id
_entity.type
_entity.pdbx_description
1 polymer ?
#
loop_
_entity_poly.entity_id
_entity_poly.type
_entity_poly.pdbx_seq_one_letter_code
_entity_poly.pdbx_strand_id
1 'polypeptide(L)'
;MNEVSIYPGCSLEGTARDYRESLENVCRMLDVPLRELEDWNCCGATAAHSLDERLAVELPGRNLVLAEKAGRDVVVPCALCYNRLKVAEKELLRDVEGRYRYRIEGSVGIYDLLDFLSRPDTIQRMVDRQKVGLEDLKPVCYYGCVVNRPPKVTGAVKWENPVNMDRLLEELGARVVDWPFKTDCCGASHAMARPDLVFALVRKLYDRALAQGANCIVVSCQMCQANLDLYQEQIGRYFHKDYYLPVFYFTEMIALALGARDQQRWLKGHMVDPAPLLDSAGLM
;
A
#
# COMPACT_ATOMS: atom_id res chain seq x y z
N MET A 1 -3.06 13.16 -17.48
CA MET A 1 -1.92 13.11 -16.52
C MET A 1 -0.64 12.89 -17.30
N ASN A 2 0.50 13.40 -16.80
CA ASN A 2 1.79 13.08 -17.40
C ASN A 2 2.11 11.60 -17.16
N GLU A 3 2.94 11.03 -18.04
CA GLU A 3 3.46 9.68 -17.86
C GLU A 3 4.30 9.61 -16.57
N VAL A 4 4.10 8.55 -15.76
CA VAL A 4 4.83 8.33 -14.51
C VAL A 4 5.55 6.98 -14.52
N SER A 5 6.67 6.90 -13.84
CA SER A 5 7.34 5.63 -13.62
C SER A 5 6.75 4.89 -12.42
N ILE A 6 6.62 3.56 -12.51
CA ILE A 6 6.38 2.72 -11.35
C ILE A 6 7.70 2.08 -10.89
N TYR A 7 7.97 2.17 -9.59
CA TYR A 7 8.97 1.32 -8.95
C TYR A 7 8.23 0.19 -8.22
N PRO A 8 8.13 -1.02 -8.81
CA PRO A 8 7.29 -2.09 -8.28
C PRO A 8 7.85 -2.66 -6.98
N GLY A 9 9.17 -2.75 -6.85
CA GLY A 9 9.82 -3.45 -5.77
C GLY A 9 9.62 -4.96 -5.82
N CYS A 10 10.36 -5.70 -5.00
CA CYS A 10 10.40 -7.16 -5.06
C CYS A 10 9.07 -7.85 -4.71
N SER A 11 8.21 -7.21 -3.90
CA SER A 11 6.94 -7.83 -3.48
C SER A 11 5.91 -7.89 -4.60
N LEU A 12 5.80 -6.87 -5.44
CA LEU A 12 4.87 -6.87 -6.58
C LEU A 12 5.28 -7.87 -7.66
N GLU A 13 6.57 -8.15 -7.79
CA GLU A 13 7.08 -9.19 -8.68
C GLU A 13 6.89 -10.61 -8.11
N GLY A 14 6.80 -10.72 -6.78
CA GLY A 14 6.72 -11.99 -6.06
C GLY A 14 5.33 -12.30 -5.51
N THR A 15 5.12 -11.94 -4.25
CA THR A 15 3.98 -12.39 -3.43
C THR A 15 2.73 -11.51 -3.52
N ALA A 16 2.82 -10.30 -4.05
CA ALA A 16 1.71 -9.35 -4.16
C ALA A 16 1.36 -9.05 -5.63
N ARG A 17 1.24 -10.09 -6.44
CA ARG A 17 0.87 -9.96 -7.87
C ARG A 17 -0.57 -9.49 -8.04
N ASP A 18 -1.45 -9.86 -7.14
CA ASP A 18 -2.81 -9.37 -7.00
C ASP A 18 -2.86 -7.84 -6.88
N TYR A 19 -2.02 -7.28 -6.01
CA TYR A 19 -1.86 -5.83 -5.89
C TYR A 19 -1.38 -5.19 -7.20
N ARG A 20 -0.39 -5.79 -7.88
CA ARG A 20 0.09 -5.32 -9.18
C ARG A 20 -1.02 -5.35 -10.22
N GLU A 21 -1.75 -6.45 -10.34
CA GLU A 21 -2.83 -6.61 -11.31
C GLU A 21 -3.96 -5.60 -11.10
N SER A 22 -4.40 -5.40 -9.86
CA SER A 22 -5.44 -4.40 -9.55
C SER A 22 -4.96 -2.98 -9.81
N LEU A 23 -3.72 -2.64 -9.47
CA LEU A 23 -3.10 -1.35 -9.77
C LEU A 23 -3.04 -1.06 -11.28
N GLU A 24 -2.53 -2.01 -12.08
CA GLU A 24 -2.44 -1.86 -13.53
C GLU A 24 -3.82 -1.69 -14.17
N ASN A 25 -4.83 -2.41 -13.66
CA ASN A 25 -6.22 -2.22 -14.07
C ASN A 25 -6.71 -0.80 -13.78
N VAL A 26 -6.53 -0.32 -12.56
CA VAL A 26 -6.93 1.05 -12.17
C VAL A 26 -6.25 2.09 -13.06
N CYS A 27 -4.93 2.00 -13.25
CA CYS A 27 -4.20 2.94 -14.08
C CYS A 27 -4.69 2.93 -15.54
N ARG A 28 -4.96 1.76 -16.11
CA ARG A 28 -5.53 1.62 -17.45
C ARG A 28 -6.93 2.22 -17.54
N MET A 29 -7.80 1.96 -16.57
CA MET A 29 -9.18 2.46 -16.54
C MET A 29 -9.24 3.99 -16.34
N LEU A 30 -8.22 4.56 -15.72
CA LEU A 30 -8.11 6.00 -15.49
C LEU A 30 -7.26 6.73 -16.55
N ASP A 31 -6.77 6.06 -17.58
CA ASP A 31 -5.82 6.59 -18.57
C ASP A 31 -4.60 7.24 -17.91
N VAL A 32 -4.03 6.58 -16.91
CA VAL A 32 -2.76 6.93 -16.27
C VAL A 32 -1.65 6.15 -16.98
N PRO A 33 -0.83 6.80 -17.82
CA PRO A 33 0.25 6.11 -18.49
C PRO A 33 1.34 5.76 -17.48
N LEU A 34 1.47 4.46 -17.22
CA LEU A 34 2.41 3.90 -16.24
C LEU A 34 3.53 3.16 -16.97
N ARG A 35 4.79 3.49 -16.65
CA ARG A 35 5.96 2.77 -17.15
C ARG A 35 6.79 2.23 -16.00
N GLU A 36 7.19 0.98 -16.09
CA GLU A 36 8.12 0.43 -15.11
C GLU A 36 9.49 1.12 -15.20
N LEU A 37 10.09 1.40 -14.05
CA LEU A 37 11.45 1.93 -13.96
C LEU A 37 12.43 0.85 -14.46
N GLU A 38 13.11 1.12 -15.56
CA GLU A 38 14.03 0.15 -16.16
C GLU A 38 15.24 -0.11 -15.25
N ASP A 39 15.73 -1.35 -15.24
CA ASP A 39 16.94 -1.78 -14.52
C ASP A 39 16.93 -1.47 -13.01
N TRP A 40 15.76 -1.42 -12.39
CA TRP A 40 15.65 -1.20 -10.95
C TRP A 40 16.22 -2.37 -10.13
N ASN A 41 16.64 -2.10 -8.91
CA ASN A 41 17.06 -3.10 -7.92
C ASN A 41 16.24 -2.98 -6.63
N CYS A 42 16.31 -4.02 -5.79
CA CYS A 42 15.66 -4.00 -4.48
C CYS A 42 16.11 -2.79 -3.64
N CYS A 43 15.17 -2.18 -2.92
CA CYS A 43 15.44 -1.03 -2.03
C CYS A 43 16.22 -1.40 -0.76
N GLY A 44 16.45 -2.68 -0.49
CA GLY A 44 17.21 -3.15 0.68
C GLY A 44 16.48 -3.06 2.02
N ALA A 45 15.17 -2.85 2.04
CA ALA A 45 14.40 -2.59 3.27
C ALA A 45 14.47 -3.73 4.29
N THR A 46 14.67 -4.98 3.87
CA THR A 46 14.65 -6.14 4.76
C THR A 46 15.98 -6.38 5.48
N ALA A 47 17.11 -6.10 4.85
CA ALA A 47 18.42 -6.48 5.39
C ALA A 47 19.45 -5.35 5.35
N ALA A 48 19.54 -4.57 4.28
CA ALA A 48 20.64 -3.64 4.06
C ALA A 48 20.84 -2.64 5.20
N HIS A 49 19.74 -2.06 5.72
CA HIS A 49 19.80 -1.07 6.80
C HIS A 49 20.26 -1.63 8.15
N SER A 50 20.22 -2.95 8.32
CA SER A 50 20.70 -3.62 9.53
C SER A 50 22.14 -4.12 9.41
N LEU A 51 22.64 -4.20 8.17
CA LEU A 51 23.96 -4.73 7.86
C LEU A 51 24.99 -3.62 7.65
N ASP A 52 24.63 -2.57 6.94
CA ASP A 52 25.54 -1.49 6.54
C ASP A 52 24.78 -0.21 6.25
N GLU A 53 25.14 0.88 6.94
CA GLU A 53 24.47 2.19 6.80
C GLU A 53 24.66 2.79 5.40
N ARG A 54 25.81 2.57 4.78
CA ARG A 54 26.08 3.05 3.42
C ARG A 54 25.25 2.31 2.40
N LEU A 55 25.18 0.99 2.51
CA LEU A 55 24.36 0.14 1.66
C LEU A 55 22.86 0.48 1.78
N ALA A 56 22.42 0.86 3.00
CA ALA A 56 21.05 1.30 3.25
C ALA A 56 20.63 2.55 2.46
N VAL A 57 21.59 3.37 2.05
CA VAL A 57 21.38 4.57 1.21
C VAL A 57 21.68 4.27 -0.27
N GLU A 58 22.74 3.54 -0.57
CA GLU A 58 23.19 3.30 -1.95
C GLU A 58 22.27 2.39 -2.74
N LEU A 59 21.64 1.36 -2.13
CA LEU A 59 20.71 0.50 -2.85
C LEU A 59 19.47 1.27 -3.34
N PRO A 60 18.72 1.99 -2.50
CA PRO A 60 17.63 2.82 -3.00
C PRO A 60 18.13 4.01 -3.82
N GLY A 61 19.32 4.56 -3.52
CA GLY A 61 19.94 5.67 -4.23
C GLY A 61 20.19 5.38 -5.71
N ARG A 62 20.57 4.15 -6.06
CA ARG A 62 20.69 3.75 -7.47
C ARG A 62 19.37 3.91 -8.22
N ASN A 63 18.26 3.52 -7.61
CA ASN A 63 16.94 3.67 -8.22
C ASN A 63 16.53 5.15 -8.41
N LEU A 64 16.95 6.03 -7.50
CA LEU A 64 16.72 7.48 -7.65
C LEU A 64 17.49 8.04 -8.86
N VAL A 65 18.74 7.62 -9.06
CA VAL A 65 19.51 7.99 -10.25
C VAL A 65 18.84 7.50 -11.53
N LEU A 66 18.30 6.28 -11.54
CA LEU A 66 17.56 5.75 -12.69
C LEU A 66 16.27 6.54 -12.95
N ALA A 67 15.57 6.95 -11.88
CA ALA A 67 14.38 7.77 -11.98
C ALA A 67 14.67 9.14 -12.61
N GLU A 68 15.73 9.82 -12.17
CA GLU A 68 16.15 11.10 -12.75
C GLU A 68 16.58 10.96 -14.22
N LYS A 69 17.29 9.90 -14.57
CA LYS A 69 17.61 9.59 -15.98
C LYS A 69 16.37 9.36 -16.84
N ALA A 70 15.33 8.76 -16.26
CA ALA A 70 14.06 8.56 -16.96
C ALA A 70 13.26 9.88 -17.09
N GLY A 71 13.57 10.91 -16.29
CA GLY A 71 12.92 12.22 -16.32
C GLY A 71 11.44 12.20 -15.99
N ARG A 72 10.98 11.23 -15.20
CA ARG A 72 9.58 11.05 -14.80
C ARG A 72 9.45 10.87 -13.31
N ASP A 73 8.40 11.42 -12.74
CA ASP A 73 8.00 11.14 -11.36
C ASP A 73 7.80 9.63 -11.15
N VAL A 74 8.06 9.16 -9.95
CA VAL A 74 7.99 7.75 -9.60
C VAL A 74 6.88 7.51 -8.57
N VAL A 75 5.98 6.58 -8.88
CA VAL A 75 5.01 6.05 -7.93
C VAL A 75 5.50 4.73 -7.34
N VAL A 76 5.33 4.57 -6.05
CA VAL A 76 5.88 3.47 -5.27
C VAL A 76 4.75 2.78 -4.49
N PRO A 77 4.28 1.60 -4.93
CA PRO A 77 3.19 0.88 -4.25
C PRO A 77 3.57 0.30 -2.87
N CYS A 78 4.86 0.09 -2.65
CA CYS A 78 5.36 -0.52 -1.42
C CYS A 78 5.75 0.53 -0.38
N ALA A 79 5.07 0.55 0.76
CA ALA A 79 5.37 1.48 1.87
C ALA A 79 6.83 1.40 2.36
N LEU A 80 7.42 0.19 2.43
CA LEU A 80 8.83 0.00 2.79
C LEU A 80 9.76 0.58 1.74
N CYS A 81 9.47 0.33 0.45
CA CYS A 81 10.26 0.87 -0.65
C CYS A 81 10.17 2.40 -0.69
N TYR A 82 8.96 2.95 -0.55
CA TYR A 82 8.75 4.39 -0.47
C TYR A 82 9.58 5.03 0.65
N ASN A 83 9.51 4.46 1.84
CA ASN A 83 10.27 4.95 2.99
C ASN A 83 11.79 4.92 2.72
N ARG A 84 12.32 3.82 2.16
CA ARG A 84 13.76 3.70 1.84
C ARG A 84 14.21 4.68 0.78
N LEU A 85 13.42 4.86 -0.28
CA LEU A 85 13.69 5.86 -1.32
C LEU A 85 13.68 7.28 -0.74
N LYS A 86 12.73 7.62 0.13
CA LYS A 86 12.68 8.94 0.79
C LYS A 86 13.82 9.17 1.78
N VAL A 87 14.30 8.14 2.48
CA VAL A 87 15.51 8.22 3.30
C VAL A 87 16.72 8.52 2.42
N ALA A 88 16.91 7.72 1.36
CA ALA A 88 18.06 7.88 0.46
C ALA A 88 18.04 9.23 -0.26
N GLU A 89 16.88 9.69 -0.73
CA GLU A 89 16.71 11.01 -1.33
C GLU A 89 17.26 12.12 -0.40
N LYS A 90 16.84 12.09 0.85
CA LYS A 90 17.29 13.10 1.84
C LYS A 90 18.76 13.03 2.17
N GLU A 91 19.29 11.82 2.32
CA GLU A 91 20.72 11.63 2.61
C GLU A 91 21.58 12.05 1.43
N LEU A 92 21.21 11.68 0.20
CA LEU A 92 21.98 12.03 -1.00
C LEU A 92 21.93 13.52 -1.31
N LEU A 93 20.77 14.17 -1.14
CA LEU A 93 20.66 15.63 -1.34
C LEU A 93 21.45 16.46 -0.30
N ARG A 94 21.76 15.88 0.86
CA ARG A 94 22.57 16.52 1.91
C ARG A 94 24.05 16.16 1.84
N ASP A 95 24.44 15.24 0.99
CA ASP A 95 25.80 14.71 0.91
C ASP A 95 26.75 15.65 0.17
N VAL A 96 27.08 16.77 0.77
CA VAL A 96 28.08 17.72 0.23
C VAL A 96 29.51 17.16 0.22
N GLU A 97 29.80 16.20 1.10
CA GLU A 97 31.14 15.61 1.25
C GLU A 97 31.40 14.46 0.25
N GLY A 98 30.38 13.97 -0.42
CA GLY A 98 30.50 12.86 -1.37
C GLY A 98 30.78 11.51 -0.70
N ARG A 99 30.15 11.24 0.43
CA ARG A 99 30.29 9.98 1.18
C ARG A 99 29.71 8.79 0.44
N TYR A 100 28.65 9.05 -0.37
CA TYR A 100 27.92 8.01 -1.11
C TYR A 100 28.36 7.96 -2.57
N ARG A 101 28.24 6.79 -3.17
CA ARG A 101 28.57 6.53 -4.58
C ARG A 101 27.68 7.30 -5.56
N TYR A 102 26.41 7.50 -5.20
CA TYR A 102 25.41 8.10 -6.07
C TYR A 102 25.17 9.56 -5.70
N ARG A 103 24.84 10.36 -6.71
CA ARG A 103 24.42 11.76 -6.56
C ARG A 103 23.11 11.94 -7.32
N ILE A 104 22.22 12.75 -6.78
CA ILE A 104 20.93 13.11 -7.35
C ILE A 104 20.73 14.62 -7.26
N GLU A 105 19.86 15.14 -8.10
CA GLU A 105 19.53 16.58 -8.14
C GLU A 105 18.16 16.85 -7.51
N GLY A 106 17.35 15.82 -7.23
CA GLY A 106 15.97 15.96 -6.77
C GLY A 106 15.04 16.45 -7.88
N SER A 107 15.37 16.13 -9.14
CA SER A 107 14.65 16.62 -10.32
C SER A 107 13.32 15.91 -10.59
N VAL A 108 13.05 14.78 -9.91
CA VAL A 108 11.80 14.01 -10.04
C VAL A 108 11.15 13.78 -8.68
N GLY A 109 9.81 13.76 -8.66
CA GLY A 109 9.04 13.47 -7.45
C GLY A 109 8.95 11.98 -7.17
N ILE A 110 9.06 11.60 -5.89
CA ILE A 110 8.83 10.23 -5.41
C ILE A 110 7.57 10.22 -4.56
N TYR A 111 6.55 9.50 -4.99
CA TYR A 111 5.23 9.48 -4.38
C TYR A 111 4.83 8.08 -3.91
N ASP A 112 4.22 7.99 -2.74
CA ASP A 112 3.43 6.82 -2.38
C ASP A 112 2.25 6.66 -3.33
N LEU A 113 1.90 5.42 -3.69
CA LEU A 113 0.83 5.17 -4.65
C LEU A 113 -0.53 5.70 -4.17
N LEU A 114 -0.83 5.53 -2.88
CA LEU A 114 -2.09 6.03 -2.32
C LEU A 114 -2.16 7.56 -2.40
N ASP A 115 -1.09 8.26 -2.03
CA ASP A 115 -1.03 9.71 -2.14
C ASP A 115 -1.17 10.19 -3.58
N PHE A 116 -0.56 9.46 -4.53
CA PHE A 116 -0.66 9.76 -5.95
C PHE A 116 -2.09 9.61 -6.48
N LEU A 117 -2.76 8.51 -6.14
CA LEU A 117 -4.12 8.22 -6.61
C LEU A 117 -5.20 9.01 -5.83
N SER A 118 -4.88 9.50 -4.63
CA SER A 118 -5.81 10.32 -3.82
C SER A 118 -5.79 11.81 -4.15
N ARG A 119 -5.15 12.22 -5.24
CA ARG A 119 -5.19 13.61 -5.71
C ARG A 119 -6.60 13.97 -6.15
N PRO A 120 -7.07 15.20 -5.88
CA PRO A 120 -8.46 15.61 -6.16
C PRO A 120 -8.90 15.37 -7.61
N ASP A 121 -8.02 15.67 -8.58
CA ASP A 121 -8.29 15.47 -10.00
C ASP A 121 -8.37 13.98 -10.38
N THR A 122 -7.66 13.12 -9.66
CA THR A 122 -7.70 11.68 -9.86
C THR A 122 -8.95 11.07 -9.24
N ILE A 123 -9.32 11.49 -8.04
CA ILE A 123 -10.58 11.09 -7.40
C ILE A 123 -11.77 11.50 -8.25
N GLN A 124 -11.80 12.75 -8.75
CA GLN A 124 -12.89 13.19 -9.61
C GLN A 124 -13.03 12.31 -10.86
N ARG A 125 -11.92 11.92 -11.49
CA ARG A 125 -11.95 10.97 -12.61
C ARG A 125 -12.43 9.57 -12.24
N MET A 126 -12.15 9.11 -11.03
CA MET A 126 -12.70 7.85 -10.52
C MET A 126 -14.22 7.96 -10.40
N VAL A 127 -14.72 9.02 -9.79
CA VAL A 127 -16.15 9.28 -9.61
C VAL A 127 -16.85 9.38 -10.98
N ASP A 128 -16.30 10.15 -11.93
CA ASP A 128 -16.86 10.32 -13.28
C ASP A 128 -16.92 8.99 -14.07
N ARG A 129 -16.05 8.02 -13.75
CA ARG A 129 -15.97 6.72 -14.43
C ARG A 129 -16.53 5.57 -13.62
N GLN A 130 -17.00 5.84 -12.42
CA GLN A 130 -17.60 4.84 -11.55
C GLN A 130 -18.81 4.16 -12.20
N LYS A 131 -18.89 2.86 -12.10
CA LYS A 131 -19.99 2.05 -12.64
C LYS A 131 -20.81 1.36 -11.56
N VAL A 132 -20.20 1.09 -10.42
CA VAL A 132 -20.82 0.40 -9.29
C VAL A 132 -20.49 1.15 -8.01
N GLY A 133 -21.47 1.38 -7.16
CA GLY A 133 -21.27 1.97 -5.85
C GLY A 133 -20.77 0.93 -4.84
N LEU A 134 -20.14 1.39 -3.77
CA LEU A 134 -19.58 0.53 -2.72
C LEU A 134 -20.38 0.63 -1.41
N GLU A 135 -21.67 1.00 -1.46
CA GLU A 135 -22.51 1.38 -0.30
C GLU A 135 -22.67 0.29 0.76
N ASP A 136 -22.56 -0.98 0.36
CA ASP A 136 -22.70 -2.11 1.29
C ASP A 136 -21.39 -2.56 1.92
N LEU A 137 -20.27 -1.96 1.47
CA LEU A 137 -18.97 -2.14 2.10
C LEU A 137 -18.77 -1.14 3.24
N LYS A 138 -18.34 -1.66 4.39
CA LYS A 138 -18.05 -0.90 5.61
C LYS A 138 -16.57 -1.09 5.99
N PRO A 139 -15.65 -0.56 5.20
CA PRO A 139 -14.23 -0.73 5.45
C PRO A 139 -13.74 0.08 6.64
N VAL A 140 -12.78 -0.47 7.39
CA VAL A 140 -11.79 0.33 8.12
C VAL A 140 -10.57 0.52 7.24
N CYS A 141 -10.08 1.75 7.14
CA CYS A 141 -8.86 2.08 6.41
C CYS A 141 -7.62 1.85 7.27
N TYR A 142 -6.74 0.96 6.84
CA TYR A 142 -5.51 0.66 7.56
C TYR A 142 -4.29 1.01 6.72
N TYR A 143 -3.63 2.09 7.09
CA TYR A 143 -2.47 2.64 6.38
C TYR A 143 -1.16 1.95 6.75
N GLY A 144 -1.13 1.32 7.92
CA GLY A 144 0.10 0.82 8.49
C GLY A 144 1.03 1.94 8.98
N CYS A 145 2.23 1.56 9.43
CA CYS A 145 3.11 2.49 10.14
C CYS A 145 4.15 3.18 9.24
N VAL A 146 4.76 2.45 8.30
CA VAL A 146 6.03 2.86 7.64
C VAL A 146 5.82 3.94 6.59
N VAL A 147 4.67 3.98 5.91
CA VAL A 147 4.36 5.02 4.92
C VAL A 147 4.21 6.39 5.58
N ASN A 148 3.78 6.43 6.84
CA ASN A 148 3.55 7.67 7.57
C ASN A 148 4.72 8.07 8.51
N ARG A 149 5.61 7.13 8.87
CA ARG A 149 6.63 7.34 9.92
C ARG A 149 8.04 6.98 9.46
N PRO A 150 9.05 7.74 9.91
CA PRO A 150 8.92 9.01 10.64
C PRO A 150 8.48 10.15 9.69
N PRO A 151 7.60 11.08 10.12
CA PRO A 151 7.05 12.12 9.24
C PRO A 151 8.14 13.05 8.67
N LYS A 152 9.23 13.24 9.38
CA LYS A 152 10.40 13.96 8.87
C LYS A 152 11.04 13.32 7.62
N VAL A 153 10.79 12.03 7.37
CA VAL A 153 11.26 11.31 6.19
C VAL A 153 10.19 11.31 5.10
N THR A 154 9.00 10.87 5.44
CA THR A 154 7.91 10.66 4.49
C THR A 154 7.23 11.96 4.04
N GLY A 155 7.32 13.02 4.84
CA GLY A 155 6.60 14.28 4.62
C GLY A 155 5.12 14.21 5.04
N ALA A 156 4.68 13.12 5.69
CA ALA A 156 3.30 12.95 6.10
C ALA A 156 2.86 14.04 7.09
N VAL A 157 1.78 14.77 6.77
CA VAL A 157 1.26 15.87 7.61
C VAL A 157 0.35 15.31 8.71
N LYS A 158 -0.55 14.41 8.38
CA LYS A 158 -1.49 13.77 9.34
C LYS A 158 -1.04 12.35 9.66
N TRP A 159 0.21 12.20 10.08
CA TRP A 159 0.86 10.91 10.22
C TRP A 159 0.26 9.98 11.28
N GLU A 160 -0.50 10.50 12.25
CA GLU A 160 -1.22 9.70 13.25
C GLU A 160 -2.64 9.34 12.82
N ASN A 161 -3.29 10.24 12.09
CA ASN A 161 -4.65 10.05 11.59
C ASN A 161 -4.75 10.45 10.11
N PRO A 162 -4.15 9.68 9.19
CA PRO A 162 -4.31 9.88 7.75
C PRO A 162 -5.77 9.64 7.34
N VAL A 163 -6.22 10.33 6.30
CA VAL A 163 -7.62 10.29 5.84
C VAL A 163 -7.77 10.27 4.31
N ASN A 164 -6.68 10.17 3.57
CA ASN A 164 -6.72 10.17 2.10
C ASN A 164 -7.40 8.92 1.53
N MET A 165 -7.13 7.73 2.09
CA MET A 165 -7.81 6.49 1.69
C MET A 165 -9.28 6.49 2.11
N ASP A 166 -9.58 6.99 3.32
CA ASP A 166 -10.95 7.14 3.80
C ASP A 166 -11.78 7.96 2.81
N ARG A 167 -11.32 9.18 2.51
CA ARG A 167 -12.00 10.08 1.57
C ARG A 167 -12.16 9.48 0.17
N LEU A 168 -11.10 8.82 -0.33
CA LEU A 168 -11.14 8.17 -1.64
C LEU A 168 -12.26 7.12 -1.69
N LEU A 169 -12.38 6.28 -0.65
CA LEU A 169 -13.40 5.24 -0.59
C LEU A 169 -14.80 5.81 -0.34
N GLU A 170 -14.93 6.88 0.46
CA GLU A 170 -16.19 7.59 0.67
C GLU A 170 -16.71 8.21 -0.64
N GLU A 171 -15.83 8.82 -1.43
CA GLU A 171 -16.20 9.36 -2.75
C GLU A 171 -16.65 8.27 -3.74
N LEU A 172 -16.22 7.02 -3.54
CA LEU A 172 -16.68 5.84 -4.30
C LEU A 172 -17.91 5.17 -3.67
N GLY A 173 -18.51 5.77 -2.64
CA GLY A 173 -19.76 5.33 -2.01
C GLY A 173 -19.59 4.38 -0.84
N ALA A 174 -18.38 3.97 -0.45
CA ALA A 174 -18.19 3.10 0.71
C ALA A 174 -18.56 3.80 2.02
N ARG A 175 -19.12 3.04 2.95
CA ARG A 175 -19.43 3.52 4.32
C ARG A 175 -18.21 3.34 5.23
N VAL A 176 -17.19 4.16 5.03
CA VAL A 176 -15.94 4.05 5.79
C VAL A 176 -16.19 4.19 7.28
N VAL A 177 -15.66 3.25 8.04
CA VAL A 177 -15.80 3.22 9.51
C VAL A 177 -14.57 3.88 10.11
N ASP A 178 -14.78 4.98 10.84
CA ASP A 178 -13.69 5.64 11.56
C ASP A 178 -13.21 4.79 12.74
N TRP A 179 -11.88 4.68 12.88
CA TRP A 179 -11.26 3.93 13.94
C TRP A 179 -9.86 4.46 14.28
N PRO A 180 -9.41 4.31 15.54
CA PRO A 180 -8.14 4.90 15.97
C PRO A 180 -6.89 4.06 15.64
N PHE A 181 -7.02 2.92 14.94
CA PHE A 181 -5.92 1.97 14.69
C PHE A 181 -5.35 2.04 13.28
N LYS A 182 -5.57 3.15 12.58
CA LYS A 182 -5.14 3.37 11.18
C LYS A 182 -3.65 3.17 10.95
N THR A 183 -2.82 3.49 11.95
CA THR A 183 -1.36 3.47 11.85
C THR A 183 -0.66 2.61 12.91
N ASP A 184 -1.41 1.78 13.64
CA ASP A 184 -0.84 0.77 14.54
C ASP A 184 -0.02 -0.25 13.74
N CYS A 185 0.96 -0.89 14.37
CA CYS A 185 1.79 -1.87 13.68
C CYS A 185 1.11 -3.25 13.63
N CYS A 186 1.04 -3.87 12.44
CA CYS A 186 0.60 -5.25 12.28
C CYS A 186 1.68 -6.29 12.66
N GLY A 187 2.89 -5.85 12.95
CA GLY A 187 3.99 -6.75 13.31
C GLY A 187 4.68 -7.46 12.15
N ALA A 188 4.45 -7.06 10.89
CA ALA A 188 4.93 -7.79 9.71
C ALA A 188 6.44 -8.09 9.71
N SER A 189 7.28 -7.22 10.29
CA SER A 189 8.72 -7.45 10.43
C SER A 189 9.06 -8.61 11.38
N HIS A 190 8.12 -9.06 12.20
CA HIS A 190 8.29 -10.14 13.17
C HIS A 190 7.67 -11.47 12.71
N ALA A 191 7.01 -11.50 11.55
CA ALA A 191 6.24 -12.66 11.10
C ALA A 191 7.04 -13.97 11.08
N MET A 192 8.32 -13.92 10.71
CA MET A 192 9.20 -15.10 10.68
C MET A 192 9.77 -15.48 12.05
N ALA A 193 10.08 -14.50 12.90
CA ALA A 193 10.82 -14.74 14.15
C ALA A 193 9.91 -14.83 15.38
N ARG A 194 8.78 -14.15 15.40
CA ARG A 194 7.88 -14.03 16.55
C ARG A 194 6.41 -14.02 16.13
N PRO A 195 5.90 -15.13 15.55
CA PRO A 195 4.52 -15.22 15.13
C PRO A 195 3.51 -14.98 16.28
N ASP A 196 3.85 -15.39 17.50
CA ASP A 196 3.06 -15.13 18.70
C ASP A 196 2.77 -13.63 18.91
N LEU A 197 3.79 -12.79 18.73
CA LEU A 197 3.64 -11.34 18.80
C LEU A 197 2.75 -10.80 17.66
N VAL A 198 2.96 -11.31 16.45
CA VAL A 198 2.14 -10.93 15.29
C VAL A 198 0.68 -11.27 15.53
N PHE A 199 0.39 -12.47 16.02
CA PHE A 199 -0.97 -12.91 16.31
C PHE A 199 -1.67 -12.00 17.32
N ALA A 200 -0.95 -11.58 18.38
CA ALA A 200 -1.49 -10.66 19.37
C ALA A 200 -1.80 -9.27 18.78
N LEU A 201 -0.89 -8.75 17.95
CA LEU A 201 -1.06 -7.43 17.29
C LEU A 201 -2.21 -7.44 16.27
N VAL A 202 -2.24 -8.46 15.42
CA VAL A 202 -3.27 -8.58 14.38
C VAL A 202 -4.65 -8.85 14.98
N ARG A 203 -4.73 -9.74 15.98
CA ARG A 203 -5.97 -9.95 16.73
C ARG A 203 -6.55 -8.64 17.25
N LYS A 204 -5.71 -7.79 17.87
CA LYS A 204 -6.15 -6.48 18.36
C LYS A 204 -6.80 -5.66 17.23
N LEU A 205 -6.22 -5.67 16.04
CA LEU A 205 -6.77 -4.95 14.90
C LEU A 205 -8.14 -5.52 14.47
N TYR A 206 -8.27 -6.85 14.37
CA TYR A 206 -9.54 -7.50 14.04
C TYR A 206 -10.63 -7.19 15.06
N ASP A 207 -10.33 -7.39 16.36
CA ASP A 207 -11.29 -7.15 17.43
C ASP A 207 -11.81 -5.71 17.41
N ARG A 208 -10.93 -4.76 17.09
CA ARG A 208 -11.29 -3.34 17.03
C ARG A 208 -12.07 -2.96 15.77
N ALA A 209 -11.68 -3.51 14.61
CA ALA A 209 -12.43 -3.31 13.38
C ALA A 209 -13.86 -3.86 13.49
N LEU A 210 -14.00 -5.09 13.97
CA LEU A 210 -15.31 -5.71 14.18
C LEU A 210 -16.16 -4.99 15.22
N ALA A 211 -15.56 -4.52 16.31
CA ALA A 211 -16.27 -3.76 17.35
C ALA A 211 -16.82 -2.42 16.84
N GLN A 212 -16.23 -1.85 15.80
CA GLN A 212 -16.74 -0.65 15.12
C GLN A 212 -17.76 -0.98 14.02
N GLY A 213 -18.05 -2.25 13.77
CA GLY A 213 -19.01 -2.69 12.76
C GLY A 213 -18.46 -2.74 11.33
N ALA A 214 -17.14 -2.79 11.17
CA ALA A 214 -16.52 -3.01 9.86
C ALA A 214 -16.79 -4.43 9.35
N ASN A 215 -16.96 -4.57 8.03
CA ASN A 215 -17.08 -5.85 7.35
C ASN A 215 -15.86 -6.21 6.49
N CYS A 216 -14.92 -5.29 6.33
CA CYS A 216 -13.65 -5.53 5.67
C CYS A 216 -12.56 -4.54 6.15
N ILE A 217 -11.31 -4.85 5.84
CA ILE A 217 -10.17 -3.95 6.02
C ILE A 217 -9.65 -3.56 4.65
N VAL A 218 -9.31 -2.27 4.45
CA VAL A 218 -8.66 -1.81 3.22
C VAL A 218 -7.27 -1.30 3.56
N VAL A 219 -6.27 -1.73 2.77
CA VAL A 219 -4.85 -1.47 3.00
C VAL A 219 -4.17 -0.85 1.78
N SER A 220 -3.05 -0.14 2.00
CA SER A 220 -2.16 0.35 0.94
C SER A 220 -0.79 -0.33 0.91
N CYS A 221 -0.53 -1.28 1.81
CA CYS A 221 0.77 -1.93 1.97
C CYS A 221 0.64 -3.44 1.87
N GLN A 222 1.39 -4.07 0.95
CA GLN A 222 1.37 -5.51 0.74
C GLN A 222 1.86 -6.32 1.94
N MET A 223 2.78 -5.78 2.74
CA MET A 223 3.20 -6.46 3.97
C MET A 223 2.10 -6.45 5.02
N CYS A 224 1.29 -5.39 5.04
CA CYS A 224 0.13 -5.31 5.93
C CYS A 224 -0.98 -6.24 5.44
N GLN A 225 -1.27 -6.26 4.14
CA GLN A 225 -2.25 -7.18 3.56
C GLN A 225 -1.88 -8.63 3.88
N ALA A 226 -0.68 -9.06 3.52
CA ALA A 226 -0.24 -10.43 3.79
C ALA A 226 -0.36 -10.80 5.28
N ASN A 227 -0.01 -9.91 6.17
CA ASN A 227 -0.06 -10.17 7.60
C ASN A 227 -1.49 -10.23 8.17
N LEU A 228 -2.39 -9.40 7.62
CA LEU A 228 -3.80 -9.36 8.03
C LEU A 228 -4.64 -10.42 7.34
N ASP A 229 -4.27 -10.88 6.16
CA ASP A 229 -5.02 -11.88 5.40
C ASP A 229 -4.54 -13.32 5.72
N LEU A 230 -3.22 -13.55 5.62
CA LEU A 230 -2.63 -14.89 5.73
C LEU A 230 -2.87 -15.58 7.07
N TYR A 231 -2.85 -14.83 8.17
CA TYR A 231 -2.89 -15.41 9.52
C TYR A 231 -4.27 -15.45 10.15
N GLN A 232 -5.34 -15.06 9.47
CA GLN A 232 -6.67 -14.92 10.10
C GLN A 232 -7.18 -16.24 10.67
N GLU A 233 -7.09 -17.34 9.92
CA GLU A 233 -7.48 -18.66 10.39
C GLU A 233 -6.60 -19.13 11.57
N GLN A 234 -5.28 -18.94 11.50
CA GLN A 234 -4.34 -19.34 12.55
C GLN A 234 -4.57 -18.56 13.84
N ILE A 235 -4.85 -17.26 13.73
CA ILE A 235 -5.20 -16.38 14.84
C ILE A 235 -6.51 -16.83 15.47
N GLY A 236 -7.50 -17.16 14.65
CA GLY A 236 -8.78 -17.70 15.11
C GLY A 236 -8.61 -18.96 15.94
N ARG A 237 -7.85 -19.93 15.43
CA ARG A 237 -7.53 -21.17 16.16
C ARG A 237 -6.76 -20.90 17.47
N TYR A 238 -5.76 -20.03 17.43
CA TYR A 238 -4.91 -19.72 18.59
C TYR A 238 -5.68 -19.06 19.74
N PHE A 239 -6.65 -18.20 19.41
CA PHE A 239 -7.44 -17.45 20.41
C PHE A 239 -8.85 -17.98 20.62
N HIS A 240 -9.21 -19.13 19.99
CA HIS A 240 -10.53 -19.76 20.07
C HIS A 240 -11.67 -18.78 19.68
N LYS A 241 -11.49 -18.06 18.58
CA LYS A 241 -12.44 -17.09 18.08
C LYS A 241 -12.51 -17.15 16.55
N ASP A 242 -13.71 -17.20 15.98
CA ASP A 242 -13.89 -17.15 14.55
C ASP A 242 -13.79 -15.69 14.05
N TYR A 243 -13.02 -15.50 12.99
CA TYR A 243 -12.89 -14.25 12.27
C TYR A 243 -13.28 -14.45 10.81
N TYR A 244 -14.04 -13.51 10.29
CA TYR A 244 -14.24 -13.34 8.85
C TYR A 244 -14.19 -11.84 8.58
N LEU A 245 -13.06 -11.39 8.06
CA LEU A 245 -12.80 -9.97 7.79
C LEU A 245 -11.87 -9.86 6.58
N PRO A 246 -12.40 -9.93 5.34
CA PRO A 246 -11.61 -9.82 4.11
C PRO A 246 -10.76 -8.57 4.08
N VAL A 247 -9.55 -8.68 3.55
CA VAL A 247 -8.54 -7.61 3.52
C VAL A 247 -8.24 -7.26 2.07
N PHE A 248 -8.67 -6.09 1.63
CA PHE A 248 -8.50 -5.62 0.26
C PHE A 248 -7.37 -4.61 0.14
N TYR A 249 -6.69 -4.60 -1.00
CA TYR A 249 -5.96 -3.42 -1.41
C TYR A 249 -6.91 -2.30 -1.83
N PHE A 250 -6.54 -1.06 -1.57
CA PHE A 250 -7.37 0.08 -1.99
C PHE A 250 -7.54 0.15 -3.52
N THR A 251 -6.58 -0.36 -4.29
CA THR A 251 -6.68 -0.48 -5.76
C THR A 251 -7.75 -1.48 -6.19
N GLU A 252 -7.96 -2.55 -5.44
CA GLU A 252 -9.04 -3.50 -5.70
C GLU A 252 -10.41 -2.85 -5.51
N MET A 253 -10.56 -2.05 -4.45
CA MET A 253 -11.78 -1.29 -4.19
C MET A 253 -12.07 -0.29 -5.34
N ILE A 254 -11.03 0.43 -5.81
CA ILE A 254 -11.17 1.32 -6.96
C ILE A 254 -11.54 0.52 -8.22
N ALA A 255 -10.88 -0.61 -8.48
CA ALA A 255 -11.15 -1.44 -9.64
C ALA A 255 -12.59 -1.99 -9.65
N LEU A 256 -13.09 -2.42 -8.49
CA LEU A 256 -14.50 -2.84 -8.31
C LEU A 256 -15.45 -1.69 -8.63
N ALA A 257 -15.23 -0.50 -8.05
CA ALA A 257 -16.06 0.67 -8.28
C ALA A 257 -16.08 1.09 -9.76
N LEU A 258 -14.96 0.97 -10.46
CA LEU A 258 -14.84 1.24 -11.89
C LEU A 258 -15.45 0.13 -12.76
N GLY A 259 -15.90 -0.98 -12.17
CA GLY A 259 -16.52 -2.11 -12.87
C GLY A 259 -15.52 -2.93 -13.67
N ALA A 260 -14.37 -3.23 -13.09
CA ALA A 260 -13.38 -4.15 -13.66
C ALA A 260 -13.99 -5.55 -13.84
N ARG A 261 -13.75 -6.17 -15.01
CA ARG A 261 -14.31 -7.50 -15.33
C ARG A 261 -13.40 -8.66 -14.94
N ASP A 262 -12.13 -8.37 -14.67
CA ASP A 262 -11.09 -9.37 -14.40
C ASP A 262 -10.86 -9.59 -12.88
N GLN A 263 -11.78 -9.11 -12.05
CA GLN A 263 -11.64 -9.11 -10.59
C GLN A 263 -11.32 -10.48 -10.01
N GLN A 264 -11.87 -11.56 -10.57
CA GLN A 264 -11.60 -12.93 -10.11
C GLN A 264 -10.12 -13.33 -10.19
N ARG A 265 -9.30 -12.63 -10.99
CA ARG A 265 -7.88 -12.96 -11.12
C ARG A 265 -7.12 -12.58 -9.84
N TRP A 266 -7.30 -11.34 -9.36
CA TRP A 266 -6.60 -10.88 -8.16
C TRP A 266 -7.30 -11.31 -6.87
N LEU A 267 -8.63 -11.43 -6.83
CA LEU A 267 -9.34 -11.91 -5.64
C LEU A 267 -9.01 -13.35 -5.24
N LYS A 268 -8.55 -14.17 -6.17
CA LYS A 268 -8.06 -15.54 -5.89
C LYS A 268 -6.76 -15.57 -5.08
N GLY A 269 -6.03 -14.46 -5.00
CA GLY A 269 -4.81 -14.35 -4.20
C GLY A 269 -5.06 -14.23 -2.71
N HIS A 270 -6.29 -13.90 -2.30
CA HIS A 270 -6.65 -13.73 -0.89
C HIS A 270 -6.78 -15.09 -0.18
N MET A 271 -6.28 -15.15 1.05
CA MET A 271 -6.43 -16.34 1.91
C MET A 271 -7.81 -16.37 2.59
N VAL A 272 -8.33 -15.19 2.92
CA VAL A 272 -9.71 -15.02 3.38
C VAL A 272 -10.56 -14.71 2.16
N ASP A 273 -11.36 -15.68 1.72
CA ASP A 273 -12.20 -15.54 0.52
C ASP A 273 -13.11 -14.31 0.62
N PRO A 274 -12.95 -13.31 -0.25
CA PRO A 274 -13.79 -12.12 -0.24
C PRO A 274 -15.13 -12.30 -0.94
N ALA A 275 -15.32 -13.37 -1.71
CA ALA A 275 -16.52 -13.59 -2.55
C ALA A 275 -17.83 -13.52 -1.76
N PRO A 276 -17.99 -14.16 -0.58
CA PRO A 276 -19.24 -14.05 0.17
C PRO A 276 -19.63 -12.61 0.54
N LEU A 277 -18.65 -11.75 0.85
CA LEU A 277 -18.92 -10.34 1.13
C LEU A 277 -19.29 -9.58 -0.14
N LEU A 278 -18.56 -9.79 -1.23
CA LEU A 278 -18.77 -9.10 -2.50
C LEU A 278 -20.10 -9.51 -3.15
N ASP A 279 -20.45 -10.80 -3.08
CA ASP A 279 -21.77 -11.31 -3.55
C ASP A 279 -22.92 -10.66 -2.77
N SER A 280 -22.80 -10.57 -1.44
CA SER A 280 -23.81 -9.94 -0.59
C SER A 280 -23.96 -8.44 -0.87
N ALA A 281 -22.90 -7.80 -1.37
CA ALA A 281 -22.87 -6.39 -1.76
C ALA A 281 -23.23 -6.15 -3.25
N GLY A 282 -23.52 -7.21 -4.02
CA GLY A 282 -23.84 -7.11 -5.44
C GLY A 282 -22.66 -6.66 -6.33
N LEU A 283 -21.44 -6.97 -5.90
CA LEU A 283 -20.19 -6.55 -6.56
C LEU A 283 -19.52 -7.69 -7.36
N MET A 284 -20.14 -8.89 -7.36
CA MET A 284 -19.70 -10.04 -8.17
C MET A 284 -20.84 -10.59 -9.01
#